data_767e9121d5ce7c039a7becde8c6cb97e
#
_entry.id   767e9121d5ce7c039a7becde8c6cb97e
#
_cell.length_a   1.000
_cell.length_b   1.000
_cell.length_c   1.000
_cell.angle_alpha   90.00
_cell.angle_beta   90.00
_cell.angle_gamma   90.00
#
_symmetry.space_group_name_H-M   'P 1'
#
loop_
_entity.id
_entity.type
_entity.pdbx_description
1 polymer ?
#
loop_
_entity_poly.entity_id
_entity_poly.type
_entity_poly.pdbx_seq_one_letter_code
_entity_poly.pdbx_strand_id
1 'polypeptide(L)'
;LRFYGGYSSSGAVIEFRNSSSYANFCRVTNCAIIDYNPSSNSTDYKWISIYGTNNRVDHCYIKGKTHSGTTLVVWLDKSTVPNYHRIDHNYFGFRPDLGINGGETIRIGDSNTSIYSSNTTVENNYFERCNGEIEIISNKSDENIYRYNTFYECEGGLTLRHGDNCSVYGNYFFGNNKP
;
A
#
# COMPACT_ATOMS: atom_id res chain seq x y z
N LEU A 1 13.46 10.03 8.01
CA LEU A 1 13.98 8.70 8.30
C LEU A 1 14.37 7.97 7.02
N ARG A 2 15.41 7.15 7.08
CA ARG A 2 15.80 6.26 5.99
C ARG A 2 16.08 4.87 6.53
N PHE A 3 15.39 3.88 5.97
CA PHE A 3 15.62 2.45 6.19
C PHE A 3 16.30 1.89 4.94
N TYR A 4 17.46 1.28 5.09
CA TYR A 4 18.23 0.77 3.96
C TYR A 4 19.03 -0.47 4.35
N GLY A 5 18.98 -1.51 3.52
CA GLY A 5 19.84 -2.70 3.63
C GLY A 5 19.69 -3.52 4.91
N GLY A 6 18.54 -3.41 5.58
CA GLY A 6 18.20 -4.22 6.74
C GLY A 6 16.93 -5.03 6.49
N TYR A 7 16.36 -5.59 7.55
CA TYR A 7 15.06 -6.26 7.51
C TYR A 7 14.35 -6.21 8.85
N SER A 8 13.03 -6.41 8.83
CA SER A 8 12.24 -6.70 10.03
C SER A 8 12.05 -8.21 10.16
N SER A 9 12.10 -8.72 11.38
CA SER A 9 11.83 -10.15 11.64
C SER A 9 10.34 -10.49 11.63
N SER A 10 9.49 -9.49 11.86
CA SER A 10 8.02 -9.63 11.89
C SER A 10 7.35 -8.25 11.89
N GLY A 11 6.04 -8.22 11.67
CA GLY A 11 5.23 -7.01 11.77
C GLY A 11 5.35 -6.11 10.55
N ALA A 12 5.75 -4.87 10.75
CA ALA A 12 6.00 -3.90 9.71
C ALA A 12 7.25 -3.05 10.02
N VAL A 13 7.79 -2.36 9.01
CA VAL A 13 8.89 -1.41 9.21
C VAL A 13 8.38 -0.15 9.89
N ILE A 14 7.21 0.32 9.47
CA ILE A 14 6.47 1.40 10.11
C ILE A 14 5.05 0.90 10.39
N GLU A 15 4.64 0.93 11.64
CA GLU A 15 3.36 0.42 12.08
C GLU A 15 2.59 1.47 12.91
N PHE A 16 1.36 1.74 12.51
CA PHE A 16 0.49 2.74 13.14
C PHE A 16 -0.34 2.15 14.30
N ARG A 17 0.28 1.27 15.05
CA ARG A 17 -0.33 0.69 16.28
C ARG A 17 0.74 0.19 17.23
N ASN A 18 0.31 -0.14 18.44
CA ASN A 18 0.99 -1.07 19.32
C ASN A 18 0.04 -2.24 19.68
N SER A 19 0.40 -3.05 20.66
CA SER A 19 -0.41 -4.23 21.07
C SER A 19 -1.81 -3.88 21.60
N SER A 20 -2.06 -2.64 22.01
CA SER A 20 -3.28 -2.24 22.73
C SER A 20 -4.02 -1.06 22.13
N SER A 21 -3.43 -0.33 21.19
CA SER A 21 -4.05 0.87 20.64
C SER A 21 -3.60 1.18 19.21
N TYR A 22 -4.44 1.87 18.47
CA TYR A 22 -4.18 2.35 17.12
C TYR A 22 -3.77 3.83 17.13
N ALA A 23 -2.89 4.19 16.21
CA ALA A 23 -2.52 5.57 15.98
C ALA A 23 -3.62 6.31 15.21
N ASN A 24 -3.90 7.54 15.61
CA ASN A 24 -4.84 8.41 14.92
C ASN A 24 -4.22 9.78 14.70
N PHE A 25 -4.57 10.44 13.58
CA PHE A 25 -4.06 11.77 13.21
C PHE A 25 -2.52 11.83 13.11
N CYS A 26 -1.88 10.69 12.81
CA CYS A 26 -0.43 10.60 12.66
C CYS A 26 -0.02 10.74 11.20
N ARG A 27 1.21 11.22 10.99
CA ARG A 27 1.78 11.41 9.65
C ARG A 27 3.18 10.84 9.53
N VAL A 28 3.41 10.08 8.47
CA VAL A 28 4.74 9.67 8.00
C VAL A 28 5.02 10.43 6.73
N THR A 29 6.05 11.26 6.73
CA THR A 29 6.39 12.11 5.59
C THR A 29 7.90 12.22 5.40
N ASN A 30 8.34 12.43 4.15
CA ASN A 30 9.74 12.57 3.79
C ASN A 30 10.64 11.44 4.32
N CYS A 31 10.15 10.21 4.24
CA CYS A 31 10.88 9.01 4.66
C CYS A 31 11.28 8.17 3.44
N ALA A 32 12.29 7.33 3.62
CA ALA A 32 12.69 6.38 2.59
C ALA A 32 12.79 4.97 3.17
N ILE A 33 12.25 3.98 2.41
CA ILE A 33 12.45 2.54 2.65
C ILE A 33 13.00 1.96 1.36
N ILE A 34 14.23 1.51 1.37
CA ILE A 34 14.96 1.09 0.17
C ILE A 34 15.65 -0.23 0.43
N ASP A 35 15.37 -1.24 -0.41
CA ASP A 35 16.04 -2.55 -0.36
C ASP A 35 16.09 -3.14 1.06
N TYR A 36 15.02 -2.97 1.83
CA TYR A 36 14.90 -3.40 3.21
C TYR A 36 14.26 -4.79 3.26
N ASN A 37 15.05 -5.80 2.90
CA ASN A 37 14.59 -7.16 2.63
C ASN A 37 15.26 -8.20 3.52
N PRO A 38 14.52 -9.25 3.95
CA PRO A 38 15.09 -10.42 4.60
C PRO A 38 15.87 -11.26 3.61
N SER A 39 16.63 -12.22 4.11
CA SER A 39 17.36 -13.19 3.26
C SER A 39 16.43 -14.13 2.49
N SER A 40 15.22 -14.37 3.00
CA SER A 40 14.23 -15.21 2.33
C SER A 40 13.09 -14.38 1.75
N ASN A 41 12.84 -14.53 0.45
CA ASN A 41 11.73 -13.87 -0.23
C ASN A 41 10.35 -14.38 0.20
N SER A 42 10.26 -15.53 0.85
CA SER A 42 9.03 -16.08 1.41
C SER A 42 8.64 -15.46 2.76
N THR A 43 9.51 -14.69 3.39
CA THR A 43 9.19 -13.98 4.64
C THR A 43 8.13 -12.93 4.36
N ASP A 44 6.96 -13.08 5.01
CA ASP A 44 5.84 -12.16 4.84
C ASP A 44 5.85 -11.08 5.93
N TYR A 45 6.20 -9.87 5.57
CA TYR A 45 5.88 -8.68 6.37
C TYR A 45 5.63 -7.45 5.48
N LYS A 46 4.95 -6.49 6.04
CA LYS A 46 4.61 -5.25 5.35
C LYS A 46 5.68 -4.20 5.61
N TRP A 47 5.88 -3.28 4.69
CA TRP A 47 6.77 -2.16 5.00
C TRP A 47 6.04 -1.07 5.77
N ILE A 48 4.79 -0.79 5.41
CA ILE A 48 3.96 0.17 6.14
C ILE A 48 2.60 -0.47 6.43
N SER A 49 2.21 -0.49 7.71
CA SER A 49 0.90 -0.94 8.15
C SER A 49 0.15 0.21 8.82
N ILE A 50 -0.95 0.64 8.21
CA ILE A 50 -1.78 1.74 8.70
C ILE A 50 -3.01 1.17 9.40
N TYR A 51 -3.24 1.60 10.63
CA TYR A 51 -4.40 1.28 11.45
C TYR A 51 -5.05 2.57 11.96
N GLY A 52 -6.20 2.47 12.62
CA GLY A 52 -6.87 3.63 13.24
C GLY A 52 -7.52 4.56 12.22
N THR A 53 -7.45 5.86 12.47
CA THR A 53 -8.16 6.86 11.67
C THR A 53 -7.31 8.10 11.35
N ASN A 54 -7.63 8.76 10.24
CA ASN A 54 -7.08 10.06 9.86
C ASN A 54 -5.55 10.11 9.79
N ASN A 55 -4.91 9.00 9.46
CA ASN A 55 -3.46 8.95 9.27
C ASN A 55 -3.06 9.27 7.83
N ARG A 56 -1.85 9.77 7.66
CA ARG A 56 -1.31 10.13 6.34
C ARG A 56 0.08 9.58 6.12
N VAL A 57 0.32 9.07 4.91
CA VAL A 57 1.65 8.70 4.40
C VAL A 57 1.90 9.47 3.13
N ASP A 58 2.89 10.35 3.13
CA ASP A 58 3.15 11.22 2.00
C ASP A 58 4.62 11.56 1.79
N HIS A 59 4.97 11.96 0.54
CA HIS A 59 6.32 12.37 0.14
C HIS A 59 7.40 11.35 0.52
N CYS A 60 7.06 10.07 0.52
CA CYS A 60 7.98 8.98 0.85
C CYS A 60 8.54 8.35 -0.44
N TYR A 61 9.78 7.85 -0.33
CA TYR A 61 10.47 7.12 -1.39
C TYR A 61 10.61 5.65 -0.98
N ILE A 62 9.87 4.77 -1.65
CA ILE A 62 9.69 3.38 -1.25
C ILE A 62 10.00 2.48 -2.45
N LYS A 63 11.09 1.68 -2.39
CA LYS A 63 11.43 0.81 -3.52
C LYS A 63 12.25 -0.42 -3.14
N GLY A 64 12.25 -1.40 -4.03
CA GLY A 64 13.13 -2.55 -3.95
C GLY A 64 12.66 -3.62 -2.96
N LYS A 65 11.35 -3.72 -2.72
CA LYS A 65 10.79 -4.81 -1.89
C LYS A 65 10.75 -6.10 -2.71
N THR A 66 11.55 -7.11 -2.32
CA THR A 66 11.68 -8.37 -3.06
C THR A 66 11.04 -9.58 -2.36
N HIS A 67 10.43 -9.38 -1.21
CA HIS A 67 9.85 -10.45 -0.40
C HIS A 67 8.33 -10.35 -0.32
N SER A 68 7.70 -11.41 0.16
CA SER A 68 6.27 -11.57 0.32
C SER A 68 5.63 -10.49 1.21
N GLY A 69 4.34 -10.32 1.09
CA GLY A 69 3.54 -9.33 1.82
C GLY A 69 3.47 -7.96 1.13
N THR A 70 2.33 -7.31 1.27
CA THR A 70 2.02 -6.00 0.71
C THR A 70 3.06 -4.93 1.11
N THR A 71 3.36 -3.98 0.25
CA THR A 71 4.28 -2.88 0.60
C THR A 71 3.62 -1.94 1.61
N LEU A 72 2.43 -1.44 1.30
CA LEU A 72 1.64 -0.61 2.21
C LEU A 72 0.24 -1.21 2.35
N VAL A 73 -0.22 -1.41 3.57
CA VAL A 73 -1.57 -1.92 3.84
C VAL A 73 -2.33 -1.00 4.79
N VAL A 74 -3.59 -0.77 4.46
CA VAL A 74 -4.59 -0.18 5.37
C VAL A 74 -5.41 -1.31 5.96
N TRP A 75 -5.29 -1.48 7.26
CA TRP A 75 -6.08 -2.43 8.02
C TRP A 75 -7.36 -1.77 8.53
N LEU A 76 -8.49 -2.43 8.29
CA LEU A 76 -9.77 -2.01 8.82
C LEU A 76 -10.08 -2.81 10.08
N ASP A 77 -10.65 -2.11 11.05
CA ASP A 77 -11.23 -2.69 12.25
C ASP A 77 -12.62 -2.09 12.46
N LYS A 78 -13.61 -2.91 12.81
CA LYS A 78 -14.98 -2.46 13.01
C LYS A 78 -15.09 -1.27 13.99
N SER A 79 -14.17 -1.16 14.93
CA SER A 79 -14.15 -0.09 15.92
C SER A 79 -13.55 1.23 15.41
N THR A 80 -12.85 1.20 14.25
CA THR A 80 -12.13 2.36 13.72
C THR A 80 -12.59 2.77 12.32
N VAL A 81 -13.60 2.15 11.77
CA VAL A 81 -14.17 2.55 10.48
C VAL A 81 -15.23 3.64 10.69
N PRO A 82 -15.34 4.59 9.75
CA PRO A 82 -14.48 4.78 8.58
C PRO A 82 -13.10 5.37 8.93
N ASN A 83 -12.08 4.95 8.18
CA ASN A 83 -10.67 5.27 8.50
C ASN A 83 -10.23 6.68 8.10
N TYR A 84 -10.65 7.20 6.95
CA TYR A 84 -10.28 8.51 6.41
C TYR A 84 -8.77 8.71 6.27
N HIS A 85 -8.02 7.70 5.85
CA HIS A 85 -6.59 7.82 5.61
C HIS A 85 -6.28 8.52 4.30
N ARG A 86 -5.08 9.09 4.21
CA ARG A 86 -4.57 9.67 2.98
C ARG A 86 -3.18 9.12 2.65
N ILE A 87 -3.01 8.64 1.42
CA ILE A 87 -1.75 8.11 0.88
C ILE A 87 -1.46 8.91 -0.38
N ASP A 88 -0.53 9.87 -0.31
CA ASP A 88 -0.37 10.82 -1.39
C ASP A 88 1.08 11.28 -1.63
N HIS A 89 1.38 11.65 -2.88
CA HIS A 89 2.69 12.17 -3.28
C HIS A 89 3.86 11.24 -2.93
N ASN A 90 3.65 9.92 -2.92
CA ASN A 90 4.71 8.97 -2.69
C ASN A 90 5.26 8.46 -4.02
N TYR A 91 6.52 8.07 -4.00
CA TYR A 91 7.14 7.25 -5.03
C TYR A 91 7.20 5.81 -4.54
N PHE A 92 6.54 4.92 -5.28
CA PHE A 92 6.65 3.47 -5.16
C PHE A 92 7.44 2.96 -6.35
N GLY A 93 8.65 2.46 -6.12
CA GLY A 93 9.56 2.01 -7.17
C GLY A 93 9.66 0.50 -7.26
N PHE A 94 10.53 0.05 -8.11
CA PHE A 94 10.71 -1.32 -8.54
C PHE A 94 10.40 -2.37 -7.47
N ARG A 95 9.51 -3.28 -7.83
CA ARG A 95 9.20 -4.51 -7.12
C ARG A 95 9.11 -5.63 -8.15
N PRO A 96 9.92 -6.70 -8.07
CA PRO A 96 9.87 -7.79 -9.01
C PRO A 96 8.58 -8.59 -8.89
N ASP A 97 8.19 -9.27 -9.96
CA ASP A 97 7.16 -10.29 -9.90
C ASP A 97 7.56 -11.38 -8.90
N LEU A 98 6.68 -11.67 -7.96
CA LEU A 98 6.90 -12.70 -6.93
C LEU A 98 6.34 -14.06 -7.34
N GLY A 99 5.53 -14.12 -8.40
CA GLY A 99 4.86 -15.34 -8.84
C GLY A 99 3.84 -15.91 -7.84
N ILE A 100 3.45 -15.12 -6.84
CA ILE A 100 2.55 -15.53 -5.76
C ILE A 100 1.60 -14.39 -5.39
N ASN A 101 0.47 -14.74 -4.78
CA ASN A 101 -0.47 -13.77 -4.19
C ASN A 101 0.14 -13.07 -2.96
N GLY A 102 -0.24 -11.83 -2.70
CA GLY A 102 0.24 -11.02 -1.57
C GLY A 102 1.39 -10.09 -1.94
N GLY A 103 1.61 -9.86 -3.24
CA GLY A 103 2.61 -8.95 -3.77
C GLY A 103 2.13 -7.54 -4.05
N GLU A 104 0.94 -7.16 -3.61
CA GLU A 104 0.36 -5.84 -3.88
C GLU A 104 1.28 -4.71 -3.38
N THR A 105 1.32 -3.60 -4.11
CA THR A 105 2.01 -2.40 -3.62
C THR A 105 1.18 -1.70 -2.57
N ILE A 106 -0.13 -1.51 -2.83
CA ILE A 106 -1.07 -1.00 -1.83
C ILE A 106 -2.26 -1.95 -1.72
N ARG A 107 -2.68 -2.24 -0.49
CA ARG A 107 -3.94 -2.93 -0.23
C ARG A 107 -4.75 -2.15 0.80
N ILE A 108 -6.04 -1.96 0.54
CA ILE A 108 -6.96 -1.31 1.47
C ILE A 108 -8.02 -2.33 1.88
N GLY A 109 -7.99 -2.73 3.15
CA GLY A 109 -8.84 -3.77 3.70
C GLY A 109 -8.38 -5.20 3.39
N ASP A 110 -9.24 -6.13 3.72
CA ASP A 110 -9.15 -7.55 3.39
C ASP A 110 -10.55 -8.13 3.16
N SER A 111 -10.62 -9.42 2.82
CA SER A 111 -11.92 -10.05 2.51
C SER A 111 -12.87 -10.11 3.70
N ASN A 112 -12.37 -10.07 4.93
CA ASN A 112 -13.20 -10.11 6.14
C ASN A 112 -13.78 -8.74 6.51
N THR A 113 -13.15 -7.67 6.02
CA THR A 113 -13.52 -6.29 6.30
C THR A 113 -14.09 -5.57 5.08
N SER A 114 -14.36 -6.30 4.01
CA SER A 114 -14.78 -5.75 2.71
C SER A 114 -16.13 -5.02 2.71
N ILE A 115 -16.95 -5.24 3.72
CA ILE A 115 -18.25 -4.59 3.90
C ILE A 115 -18.19 -3.27 4.69
N TYR A 116 -16.99 -2.83 5.04
CA TYR A 116 -16.81 -1.59 5.81
C TYR A 116 -16.27 -0.47 4.93
N SER A 117 -16.74 0.73 5.21
CA SER A 117 -16.25 1.94 4.55
C SER A 117 -14.90 2.37 5.12
N SER A 118 -13.87 2.45 4.27
CA SER A 118 -12.57 2.99 4.66
C SER A 118 -12.48 4.50 4.45
N ASN A 119 -13.10 5.02 3.39
CA ASN A 119 -12.97 6.41 2.97
C ASN A 119 -11.51 6.86 2.80
N THR A 120 -10.64 5.92 2.45
CA THR A 120 -9.22 6.21 2.22
C THR A 120 -9.02 6.83 0.84
N THR A 121 -8.21 7.89 0.78
CA THR A 121 -7.81 8.51 -0.49
C THR A 121 -6.37 8.16 -0.84
N VAL A 122 -6.18 7.62 -2.05
CA VAL A 122 -4.88 7.34 -2.66
C VAL A 122 -4.72 8.24 -3.87
N GLU A 123 -3.84 9.24 -3.78
CA GLU A 123 -3.75 10.25 -4.83
C GLU A 123 -2.34 10.78 -5.09
N ASN A 124 -2.08 11.24 -6.32
CA ASN A 124 -0.82 11.86 -6.70
C ASN A 124 0.43 11.01 -6.39
N ASN A 125 0.29 9.68 -6.37
CA ASN A 125 1.43 8.78 -6.20
C ASN A 125 2.01 8.39 -7.57
N TYR A 126 3.29 8.10 -7.58
CA TYR A 126 3.99 7.58 -8.74
C TYR A 126 4.43 6.14 -8.49
N PHE A 127 3.92 5.21 -9.28
CA PHE A 127 4.26 3.79 -9.24
C PHE A 127 5.14 3.46 -10.44
N GLU A 128 6.35 2.97 -10.21
CA GLU A 128 7.29 2.59 -11.27
C GLU A 128 7.69 1.13 -11.13
N ARG A 129 7.33 0.32 -12.12
CA ARG A 129 7.65 -1.12 -12.16
C ARG A 129 7.30 -1.85 -10.86
N CYS A 130 6.12 -1.60 -10.36
CA CYS A 130 5.58 -2.25 -9.17
C CYS A 130 4.91 -3.57 -9.55
N ASN A 131 5.72 -4.60 -9.83
CA ASN A 131 5.29 -5.85 -10.47
C ASN A 131 5.16 -7.03 -9.51
N GLY A 132 5.09 -6.78 -8.20
CA GLY A 132 5.02 -7.86 -7.20
C GLY A 132 3.80 -8.78 -7.34
N GLU A 133 2.72 -8.27 -7.93
CA GLU A 133 1.49 -8.96 -8.28
C GLU A 133 0.73 -8.15 -9.33
N ILE A 134 -0.22 -8.78 -10.03
CA ILE A 134 -1.08 -8.09 -11.01
C ILE A 134 -2.02 -7.05 -10.39
N GLU A 135 -2.30 -7.14 -9.10
CA GLU A 135 -3.02 -6.10 -8.34
C GLU A 135 -2.00 -5.11 -7.75
N ILE A 136 -1.57 -4.10 -8.50
CA ILE A 136 -0.67 -3.06 -7.96
C ILE A 136 -1.34 -2.38 -6.78
N ILE A 137 -2.62 -2.02 -6.95
CA ILE A 137 -3.51 -1.60 -5.87
C ILE A 137 -4.68 -2.58 -5.80
N SER A 138 -4.88 -3.18 -4.63
CA SER A 138 -6.01 -4.05 -4.34
C SER A 138 -6.98 -3.37 -3.38
N ASN A 139 -8.14 -2.96 -3.89
CA ASN A 139 -9.22 -2.42 -3.08
C ASN A 139 -10.11 -3.54 -2.52
N LYS A 140 -10.28 -3.58 -1.20
CA LYS A 140 -11.11 -4.56 -0.50
C LYS A 140 -11.96 -3.89 0.60
N SER A 141 -12.49 -2.70 0.35
CA SER A 141 -13.38 -1.97 1.26
C SER A 141 -14.12 -0.85 0.52
N ASP A 142 -15.15 -0.29 1.15
CA ASP A 142 -16.03 0.68 0.53
C ASP A 142 -15.49 2.12 0.55
N GLU A 143 -16.04 2.93 -0.36
CA GLU A 143 -15.96 4.40 -0.38
C GLU A 143 -14.54 4.97 -0.52
N ASN A 144 -13.63 4.23 -1.12
CA ASN A 144 -12.27 4.68 -1.37
C ASN A 144 -12.15 5.52 -2.64
N ILE A 145 -11.19 6.43 -2.65
CA ILE A 145 -10.90 7.32 -3.78
C ILE A 145 -9.48 7.07 -4.29
N TYR A 146 -9.35 6.80 -5.59
CA TYR A 146 -8.10 6.59 -6.30
C TYR A 146 -7.99 7.58 -7.44
N ARG A 147 -7.15 8.61 -7.30
CA ARG A 147 -7.09 9.67 -8.30
C ARG A 147 -5.70 10.25 -8.52
N TYR A 148 -5.46 10.70 -9.75
CA TYR A 148 -4.25 11.41 -10.15
C TYR A 148 -2.95 10.65 -9.87
N ASN A 149 -3.02 9.31 -9.80
CA ASN A 149 -1.84 8.47 -9.68
C ASN A 149 -1.28 8.18 -11.07
N THR A 150 0.02 7.99 -11.13
CA THR A 150 0.73 7.58 -12.35
C THR A 150 1.31 6.19 -12.15
N PHE A 151 1.01 5.27 -13.07
CA PHE A 151 1.56 3.92 -13.13
C PHE A 151 2.45 3.84 -14.35
N TYR A 152 3.76 3.71 -14.13
CA TYR A 152 4.77 3.70 -15.19
C TYR A 152 5.45 2.33 -15.28
N GLU A 153 5.37 1.70 -16.44
CA GLU A 153 5.94 0.38 -16.72
C GLU A 153 5.55 -0.70 -15.69
N CYS A 154 4.37 -0.59 -15.10
CA CYS A 154 3.83 -1.60 -14.19
C CYS A 154 3.11 -2.69 -14.99
N GLU A 155 3.28 -3.94 -14.55
CA GLU A 155 2.58 -5.12 -15.09
C GLU A 155 1.39 -5.42 -14.18
N GLY A 156 0.22 -4.87 -14.49
CA GLY A 156 -0.98 -5.00 -13.68
C GLY A 156 -1.73 -3.69 -13.53
N GLY A 157 -2.65 -3.63 -12.58
CA GLY A 157 -3.56 -2.51 -12.46
C GLY A 157 -4.05 -2.19 -11.07
N LEU A 158 -5.02 -1.29 -11.02
CA LEU A 158 -5.83 -0.99 -9.86
C LEU A 158 -7.07 -1.88 -9.92
N THR A 159 -7.25 -2.75 -8.95
CA THR A 159 -8.32 -3.73 -8.89
C THR A 159 -9.32 -3.37 -7.80
N LEU A 160 -10.57 -3.13 -8.19
CA LEU A 160 -11.70 -3.03 -7.26
C LEU A 160 -12.22 -4.45 -6.99
N ARG A 161 -11.49 -5.17 -6.12
CA ARG A 161 -11.76 -6.59 -5.86
C ARG A 161 -12.99 -6.80 -4.99
N HIS A 162 -13.19 -5.94 -4.02
CA HIS A 162 -14.35 -5.86 -3.15
C HIS A 162 -14.62 -4.40 -2.82
N GLY A 163 -15.80 -4.13 -2.28
CA GLY A 163 -16.21 -2.82 -1.82
C GLY A 163 -17.04 -2.06 -2.84
N ASP A 164 -17.96 -1.28 -2.30
CA ASP A 164 -18.91 -0.48 -3.04
C ASP A 164 -18.55 1.02 -3.01
N ASN A 165 -19.18 1.80 -3.88
CA ASN A 165 -19.08 3.27 -3.91
C ASN A 165 -17.66 3.84 -4.04
N CYS A 166 -16.71 3.08 -4.57
CA CYS A 166 -15.36 3.57 -4.82
C CYS A 166 -15.30 4.48 -6.05
N SER A 167 -14.41 5.47 -6.02
CA SER A 167 -14.20 6.40 -7.13
C SER A 167 -12.79 6.28 -7.70
N VAL A 168 -12.69 6.11 -9.03
CA VAL A 168 -11.41 6.02 -9.76
C VAL A 168 -11.42 7.01 -10.90
N TYR A 169 -10.56 8.04 -10.84
CA TYR A 169 -10.50 9.04 -11.91
C TYR A 169 -9.15 9.75 -11.99
N GLY A 170 -8.83 10.26 -13.18
CA GLY A 170 -7.62 11.06 -13.42
C GLY A 170 -6.30 10.30 -13.25
N ASN A 171 -6.32 8.97 -13.27
CA ASN A 171 -5.09 8.17 -13.19
C ASN A 171 -4.49 7.94 -14.57
N TYR A 172 -3.16 7.82 -14.63
CA TYR A 172 -2.40 7.59 -15.85
C TYR A 172 -1.68 6.27 -15.79
N PHE A 173 -1.81 5.45 -16.86
CA PHE A 173 -1.12 4.19 -17.03
C PHE A 173 -0.24 4.26 -18.27
N PHE A 174 1.08 4.15 -18.09
CA PHE A 174 2.07 4.12 -19.16
C PHE A 174 2.74 2.75 -19.19
N GLY A 175 2.20 1.86 -20.01
CA GLY A 175 2.78 0.53 -20.23
C GLY A 175 3.95 0.60 -21.21
N ASN A 176 4.89 -0.33 -21.09
CA ASN A 176 5.96 -0.55 -22.07
C ASN A 176 5.67 -1.83 -22.88
N ASN A 177 4.51 -1.87 -23.55
CA ASN A 177 3.99 -3.05 -24.27
C ASN A 177 3.85 -4.31 -23.38
N LYS A 178 3.67 -4.12 -22.10
CA LYS A 178 3.38 -5.17 -21.13
C LYS A 178 1.93 -5.08 -20.67
N PRO A 179 1.33 -6.21 -20.32
CA PRO A 179 -0.09 -6.26 -19.90
C PRO A 179 -0.35 -5.48 -18.61
#